data_cd3f7405a71d221d432053e575611079
#
_entry.id   cd3f7405a71d221d432053e575611079
#
_cell.length_a   1.000
_cell.length_b   1.000
_cell.length_c   1.000
_cell.angle_alpha   90.00
_cell.angle_beta   90.00
_cell.angle_gamma   90.00
#
_symmetry.space_group_name_H-M   'P 1'
#
loop_
_entity.id
_entity.type
_entity.pdbx_description
1 polymer ?
#
loop_
_entity_poly.entity_id
_entity_poly.type
_entity_poly.pdbx_seq_one_letter_code
_entity_poly.pdbx_strand_id
1 'polypeptide(L)'
;MRLFHVSDTHLGYSTFARLDPNSGINQREVDFYDSFERFVDFSLKEMPDIILHTGDLFDSVRPSNRAISFALEQISKIANSGIQFVAISGNHETPRLKETGNVFKILDHLSNCRFAYEGGLRRFVQDGIEILCIPHSAEELFHKCLSETLELKNEGSRIVMMHAGLVGLGVFRTDELNELILTPSEIDQNADYVALGHYHNFTEVTKNACYSGSTERLSIVEANSEKGFIDIDLDSGKRRFIPLPTRRMIDITPLELHGENASTAKSAILHELEAAEIDGAIVRMTAKNLPREAQRNLDMTIIRKMAQRALHFELKIEREEEEQVLRSASSRFGSLEEEFRGFLARSSLNEKDKKRLEKIASEFFAEREE
;
A
#
# COMPACT_ATOMS: atom_id res chain seq x y z
N MET A 1 -9.70 18.57 21.76
CA MET A 1 -8.56 18.64 20.82
C MET A 1 -8.90 17.98 19.52
N ARG A 2 -8.62 18.65 18.39
CA ARG A 2 -8.94 18.14 17.04
C ARG A 2 -7.69 17.64 16.32
N LEU A 3 -7.73 16.42 15.84
CA LEU A 3 -6.63 15.74 15.14
C LEU A 3 -7.01 15.41 13.71
N PHE A 4 -6.04 15.47 12.79
CA PHE A 4 -6.16 14.79 11.49
C PHE A 4 -5.20 13.62 11.46
N HIS A 5 -5.70 12.45 11.03
CA HIS A 5 -4.92 11.25 10.84
C HIS A 5 -4.87 10.89 9.36
N VAL A 6 -3.68 10.93 8.79
CA VAL A 6 -3.37 10.62 7.38
C VAL A 6 -2.25 9.60 7.32
N SER A 7 -2.20 8.78 6.29
CA SER A 7 -1.18 7.75 6.08
C SER A 7 -0.99 7.45 4.60
N ASP A 8 0.07 6.71 4.27
CA ASP A 8 0.25 6.05 2.98
C ASP A 8 0.10 7.03 1.81
N THR A 9 0.80 8.16 1.90
CA THR A 9 0.75 9.24 0.90
C THR A 9 1.67 8.99 -0.29
N HIS A 10 2.66 8.09 -0.18
CA HIS A 10 3.54 7.59 -1.22
C HIS A 10 4.05 8.65 -2.19
N LEU A 11 4.55 9.78 -1.66
CA LEU A 11 5.09 10.87 -2.48
C LEU A 11 6.24 10.37 -3.35
N GLY A 12 6.12 10.60 -4.67
CA GLY A 12 7.05 10.09 -5.67
C GLY A 12 6.62 8.77 -6.32
N TYR A 13 5.44 8.21 -5.93
CA TYR A 13 4.88 7.04 -6.62
C TYR A 13 4.73 7.31 -8.11
N SER A 14 5.30 6.41 -8.94
CA SER A 14 5.36 6.59 -10.39
C SER A 14 5.13 5.25 -11.06
N THR A 15 4.04 5.16 -11.81
CA THR A 15 3.68 3.98 -12.58
C THR A 15 3.02 4.40 -13.89
N PHE A 16 2.96 3.49 -14.86
CA PHE A 16 2.52 3.74 -16.22
C PHE A 16 3.37 4.83 -16.92
N ALA A 17 3.72 4.60 -18.16
CA ALA A 17 4.61 5.50 -18.92
C ALA A 17 3.84 6.69 -19.54
N ARG A 18 3.01 7.40 -18.77
CA ARG A 18 2.25 8.56 -19.21
C ARG A 18 2.72 9.82 -18.47
N LEU A 19 3.09 10.82 -19.24
CA LEU A 19 3.50 12.11 -18.68
C LEU A 19 2.32 13.08 -18.65
N ASP A 20 2.25 13.87 -17.59
CA ASP A 20 1.38 15.04 -17.56
C ASP A 20 1.86 16.07 -18.60
N PRO A 21 0.98 16.55 -19.48
CA PRO A 21 1.36 17.45 -20.57
C PRO A 21 1.85 18.83 -20.11
N ASN A 22 1.49 19.26 -18.90
CA ASN A 22 1.85 20.57 -18.38
C ASN A 22 3.22 20.56 -17.69
N SER A 23 3.46 19.55 -16.84
CA SER A 23 4.67 19.45 -16.03
C SER A 23 5.76 18.58 -16.65
N GLY A 24 5.43 17.69 -17.59
CA GLY A 24 6.34 16.68 -18.11
C GLY A 24 6.72 15.58 -17.11
N ILE A 25 6.04 15.53 -15.96
CA ILE A 25 6.25 14.55 -14.89
C ILE A 25 5.34 13.35 -15.14
N ASN A 26 5.66 12.19 -14.57
CA ASN A 26 4.75 11.05 -14.59
C ASN A 26 3.38 11.44 -14.02
N GLN A 27 2.30 11.12 -14.73
CA GLN A 27 0.96 11.54 -14.33
C GLN A 27 0.56 10.99 -12.96
N ARG A 28 0.97 9.77 -12.62
CA ARG A 28 0.65 9.22 -11.29
C ARG A 28 1.39 9.95 -10.17
N GLU A 29 2.64 10.35 -10.43
CA GLU A 29 3.39 11.17 -9.46
C GLU A 29 2.66 12.52 -9.22
N VAL A 30 2.12 13.14 -10.26
CA VAL A 30 1.30 14.35 -10.14
C VAL A 30 0.02 14.08 -9.35
N ASP A 31 -0.68 12.98 -9.60
CA ASP A 31 -1.91 12.62 -8.89
C ASP A 31 -1.68 12.50 -7.37
N PHE A 32 -0.55 11.89 -6.95
CA PHE A 32 -0.19 11.76 -5.53
C PHE A 32 0.17 13.11 -4.91
N TYR A 33 0.87 13.97 -5.64
CA TYR A 33 1.16 15.33 -5.18
C TYR A 33 -0.12 16.15 -5.02
N ASP A 34 -1.00 16.15 -6.01
CA ASP A 34 -2.28 16.84 -5.95
C ASP A 34 -3.14 16.39 -4.77
N SER A 35 -3.14 15.10 -4.49
CA SER A 35 -3.91 14.54 -3.37
C SER A 35 -3.37 15.01 -2.03
N PHE A 36 -2.05 14.99 -1.84
CA PHE A 36 -1.42 15.49 -0.62
C PHE A 36 -1.57 17.01 -0.48
N GLU A 37 -1.44 17.78 -1.57
CA GLU A 37 -1.66 19.23 -1.55
C GLU A 37 -3.10 19.57 -1.11
N ARG A 38 -4.12 18.86 -1.63
CA ARG A 38 -5.51 19.03 -1.17
C ARG A 38 -5.70 18.73 0.31
N PHE A 39 -5.01 17.70 0.83
CA PHE A 39 -5.00 17.42 2.26
C PHE A 39 -4.39 18.58 3.05
N VAL A 40 -3.26 19.13 2.59
CA VAL A 40 -2.58 20.27 3.23
C VAL A 40 -3.47 21.52 3.18
N ASP A 41 -4.04 21.85 2.03
CA ASP A 41 -4.94 22.99 1.88
C ASP A 41 -6.17 22.89 2.79
N PHE A 42 -6.75 21.69 2.90
CA PHE A 42 -7.84 21.43 3.82
C PHE A 42 -7.39 21.63 5.27
N SER A 43 -6.21 21.15 5.63
CA SER A 43 -5.65 21.28 6.97
C SER A 43 -5.39 22.74 7.34
N LEU A 44 -4.85 23.54 6.43
CA LEU A 44 -4.61 24.97 6.62
C LEU A 44 -5.92 25.76 6.77
N LYS A 45 -6.99 25.33 6.13
CA LYS A 45 -8.32 25.94 6.26
C LYS A 45 -8.98 25.59 7.59
N GLU A 46 -8.92 24.33 7.97
CA GLU A 46 -9.64 23.78 9.13
C GLU A 46 -8.87 23.91 10.45
N MET A 47 -7.55 24.12 10.38
CA MET A 47 -6.67 24.36 11.52
C MET A 47 -6.81 23.32 12.64
N PRO A 48 -6.55 22.02 12.39
CA PRO A 48 -6.49 21.05 13.48
C PRO A 48 -5.33 21.38 14.43
N ASP A 49 -5.41 20.90 15.66
CA ASP A 49 -4.33 21.08 16.63
C ASP A 49 -3.08 20.27 16.23
N ILE A 50 -3.31 19.02 15.77
CA ILE A 50 -2.24 18.07 15.41
C ILE A 50 -2.61 17.33 14.13
N ILE A 51 -1.62 17.08 13.28
CA ILE A 51 -1.67 16.13 12.17
C ILE A 51 -0.78 14.94 12.53
N LEU A 52 -1.34 13.73 12.47
CA LEU A 52 -0.65 12.46 12.63
C LEU A 52 -0.47 11.82 11.26
N HIS A 53 0.78 11.57 10.84
CA HIS A 53 1.10 10.83 9.62
C HIS A 53 1.71 9.48 9.99
N THR A 54 0.97 8.39 9.73
CA THR A 54 1.32 7.05 10.23
C THR A 54 2.12 6.21 9.24
N GLY A 55 3.09 6.81 8.56
CA GLY A 55 4.07 6.12 7.71
C GLY A 55 3.76 6.15 6.23
N ASP A 56 4.72 5.71 5.44
CA ASP A 56 4.70 5.72 3.99
C ASP A 56 4.40 7.11 3.40
N LEU A 57 5.11 8.11 3.92
CA LEU A 57 5.10 9.47 3.37
C LEU A 57 5.70 9.47 1.96
N PHE A 58 6.76 8.71 1.75
CA PHE A 58 7.41 8.53 0.46
C PHE A 58 7.25 7.09 -0.05
N ASP A 59 7.23 6.93 -1.36
CA ASP A 59 7.08 5.64 -2.03
C ASP A 59 8.36 4.78 -2.01
N SER A 60 9.47 5.31 -1.56
CA SER A 60 10.73 4.58 -1.55
C SER A 60 11.73 5.11 -0.53
N VAL A 61 12.69 4.25 -0.15
CA VAL A 61 13.81 4.59 0.75
C VAL A 61 14.68 5.73 0.21
N ARG A 62 14.74 5.89 -1.11
CA ARG A 62 15.50 6.96 -1.79
C ARG A 62 14.56 7.75 -2.72
N PRO A 63 13.73 8.63 -2.16
CA PRO A 63 12.84 9.44 -2.98
C PRO A 63 13.62 10.33 -3.94
N SER A 64 12.98 10.72 -5.04
CA SER A 64 13.55 11.72 -5.94
C SER A 64 13.70 13.07 -5.22
N ASN A 65 14.66 13.89 -5.68
CA ASN A 65 14.80 15.25 -5.16
C ASN A 65 13.49 16.07 -5.30
N ARG A 66 12.71 15.78 -6.32
CA ARG A 66 11.39 16.40 -6.52
C ARG A 66 10.41 16.01 -5.42
N ALA A 67 10.30 14.74 -5.09
CA ALA A 67 9.44 14.27 -4.01
C ALA A 67 9.85 14.88 -2.67
N ILE A 68 11.16 14.93 -2.39
CA ILE A 68 11.69 15.54 -1.16
C ILE A 68 11.36 17.05 -1.13
N SER A 69 11.59 17.76 -2.22
CA SER A 69 11.32 19.20 -2.30
C SER A 69 9.83 19.51 -2.13
N PHE A 70 8.97 18.70 -2.76
CA PHE A 70 7.52 18.83 -2.62
C PHE A 70 7.07 18.58 -1.17
N ALA A 71 7.54 17.48 -0.54
CA ALA A 71 7.24 17.19 0.86
C ALA A 71 7.68 18.32 1.80
N LEU A 72 8.92 18.83 1.62
CA LEU A 72 9.44 19.96 2.38
C LEU A 72 8.56 21.19 2.24
N GLU A 73 8.15 21.54 1.03
CA GLU A 73 7.28 22.68 0.78
C GLU A 73 5.94 22.53 1.49
N GLN A 74 5.26 21.42 1.30
CA GLN A 74 3.93 21.21 1.85
C GLN A 74 3.94 21.10 3.39
N ILE A 75 4.88 20.35 3.96
CA ILE A 75 5.01 20.22 5.42
C ILE A 75 5.43 21.55 6.05
N SER A 76 6.25 22.37 5.35
CA SER A 76 6.59 23.72 5.82
C SER A 76 5.37 24.64 5.88
N LYS A 77 4.41 24.53 4.96
CA LYS A 77 3.14 25.29 5.03
C LYS A 77 2.39 24.95 6.33
N ILE A 78 2.27 23.64 6.65
CA ILE A 78 1.66 23.16 7.92
C ILE A 78 2.42 23.70 9.12
N ALA A 79 3.75 23.51 9.16
CA ALA A 79 4.60 23.93 10.28
C ALA A 79 4.51 25.44 10.56
N ASN A 80 4.49 26.26 9.49
CA ASN A 80 4.42 27.73 9.58
C ASN A 80 3.02 28.23 9.99
N SER A 81 1.97 27.43 9.82
CA SER A 81 0.62 27.78 10.29
C SER A 81 0.42 27.58 11.80
N GLY A 82 1.37 26.91 12.47
CA GLY A 82 1.29 26.58 13.89
C GLY A 82 0.69 25.21 14.19
N ILE A 83 0.21 24.50 13.18
CA ILE A 83 -0.28 23.12 13.32
C ILE A 83 0.92 22.20 13.66
N GLN A 84 0.77 21.35 14.67
CA GLN A 84 1.78 20.35 14.99
C GLN A 84 1.71 19.20 13.98
N PHE A 85 2.85 18.79 13.43
CA PHE A 85 2.95 17.66 12.51
C PHE A 85 3.79 16.55 13.15
N VAL A 86 3.20 15.38 13.37
CA VAL A 86 3.89 14.22 13.94
C VAL A 86 3.84 13.09 12.92
N ALA A 87 5.00 12.56 12.54
CA ALA A 87 5.08 11.48 11.56
C ALA A 87 5.98 10.34 12.03
N ILE A 88 5.62 9.12 11.66
CA ILE A 88 6.47 7.94 11.79
C ILE A 88 6.89 7.44 10.42
N SER A 89 8.03 6.74 10.32
CA SER A 89 8.37 6.06 9.06
C SER A 89 7.59 4.76 8.91
N GLY A 90 7.17 4.47 7.67
CA GLY A 90 6.62 3.18 7.26
C GLY A 90 7.68 2.26 6.67
N ASN A 91 7.24 1.19 5.98
CA ASN A 91 8.16 0.22 5.38
C ASN A 91 8.83 0.74 4.10
N HIS A 92 8.18 1.64 3.36
CA HIS A 92 8.71 2.20 2.12
C HIS A 92 9.92 3.12 2.33
N GLU A 93 9.94 3.95 3.36
CA GLU A 93 11.07 4.83 3.66
C GLU A 93 12.03 4.32 4.72
N THR A 94 11.80 3.15 5.32
CA THR A 94 12.73 2.57 6.30
C THR A 94 13.86 1.81 5.60
N PRO A 95 15.12 2.28 5.69
CA PRO A 95 16.23 1.64 5.00
C PRO A 95 16.64 0.32 5.68
N ARG A 96 16.90 -0.71 4.88
CA ARG A 96 17.44 -1.99 5.38
C ARG A 96 18.88 -1.86 5.87
N LEU A 97 19.67 -0.97 5.25
CA LEU A 97 21.07 -0.72 5.58
C LEU A 97 21.20 0.62 6.29
N LYS A 98 21.80 0.64 7.47
CA LYS A 98 22.01 1.87 8.26
C LYS A 98 22.77 2.97 7.50
N GLU A 99 23.69 2.57 6.62
CA GLU A 99 24.50 3.50 5.80
C GLU A 99 23.65 4.31 4.80
N THR A 100 22.47 3.83 4.43
CA THR A 100 21.57 4.55 3.52
C THR A 100 21.05 5.84 4.17
N GLY A 101 20.85 5.85 5.48
CA GLY A 101 20.17 6.93 6.20
C GLY A 101 18.68 6.96 5.90
N ASN A 102 17.92 7.67 6.70
CA ASN A 102 16.48 7.86 6.49
C ASN A 102 16.21 9.27 5.99
N VAL A 103 15.34 9.39 4.99
CA VAL A 103 14.97 10.68 4.38
C VAL A 103 14.33 11.64 5.40
N PHE A 104 13.67 11.15 6.43
CA PHE A 104 13.08 11.96 7.49
C PHE A 104 14.10 12.80 8.25
N LYS A 105 15.38 12.43 8.25
CA LYS A 105 16.45 13.25 8.80
C LYS A 105 16.53 14.65 8.17
N ILE A 106 16.12 14.77 6.91
CA ILE A 106 16.05 16.07 6.21
C ILE A 106 14.87 16.89 6.73
N LEU A 107 13.73 16.24 6.98
CA LEU A 107 12.50 16.87 7.45
C LEU A 107 12.54 17.23 8.94
N ASP A 108 13.37 16.57 9.74
CA ASP A 108 13.48 16.74 11.19
C ASP A 108 14.01 18.10 11.62
N HIS A 109 14.45 18.91 10.66
CA HIS A 109 14.84 20.31 10.86
C HIS A 109 13.67 21.31 10.82
N LEU A 110 12.46 20.86 10.45
CA LEU A 110 11.28 21.72 10.41
C LEU A 110 10.77 22.01 11.83
N SER A 111 10.50 23.28 12.10
CA SER A 111 9.85 23.69 13.36
C SER A 111 8.42 23.14 13.41
N ASN A 112 7.88 22.94 14.61
CA ASN A 112 6.54 22.38 14.85
C ASN A 112 6.32 20.97 14.25
N CYS A 113 7.39 20.28 13.86
CA CYS A 113 7.34 18.92 13.33
C CYS A 113 8.09 17.96 14.27
N ARG A 114 7.63 16.72 14.34
CA ARG A 114 8.26 15.63 15.09
C ARG A 114 8.27 14.40 14.22
N PHE A 115 9.42 13.78 14.06
CA PHE A 115 9.61 12.59 13.23
C PHE A 115 10.19 11.44 14.04
N ALA A 116 9.59 10.25 13.95
CA ALA A 116 10.11 9.02 14.51
C ALA A 116 10.45 8.04 13.40
N TYR A 117 11.74 7.75 13.17
CA TYR A 117 12.24 6.99 12.02
C TYR A 117 13.49 6.14 12.28
N GLU A 118 14.11 6.24 13.47
CA GLU A 118 15.35 5.52 13.76
C GLU A 118 15.13 4.13 14.39
N GLY A 119 13.87 3.68 14.43
CA GLY A 119 13.45 2.51 15.20
C GLY A 119 13.37 2.82 16.70
N GLY A 120 12.74 1.93 17.45
CA GLY A 120 12.49 2.14 18.86
C GLY A 120 11.31 3.07 19.17
N LEU A 121 10.84 3.01 20.40
CA LEU A 121 9.75 3.83 20.86
C LEU A 121 10.21 5.30 21.02
N ARG A 122 9.49 6.21 20.38
CA ARG A 122 9.66 7.67 20.60
C ARG A 122 8.43 8.23 21.30
N ARG A 123 8.66 9.06 22.30
CA ARG A 123 7.63 9.70 23.09
C ARG A 123 7.69 11.20 22.91
N PHE A 124 6.57 11.78 22.50
CA PHE A 124 6.37 13.22 22.44
C PHE A 124 5.25 13.61 23.42
N VAL A 125 5.32 14.80 23.96
CA VAL A 125 4.23 15.36 24.79
C VAL A 125 3.84 16.69 24.18
N GLN A 126 2.57 16.84 23.85
CA GLN A 126 2.01 18.05 23.28
C GLN A 126 0.69 18.38 23.97
N ASP A 127 0.62 19.58 24.57
CA ASP A 127 -0.59 20.10 25.26
C ASP A 127 -1.23 19.12 26.24
N GLY A 128 -0.37 18.40 26.98
CA GLY A 128 -0.79 17.39 27.97
C GLY A 128 -1.16 16.02 27.38
N ILE A 129 -1.05 15.84 26.07
CA ILE A 129 -1.25 14.54 25.41
C ILE A 129 0.09 13.88 25.16
N GLU A 130 0.19 12.62 25.54
CA GLU A 130 1.31 11.75 25.24
C GLU A 130 1.12 11.08 23.87
N ILE A 131 2.08 11.26 22.96
CA ILE A 131 2.08 10.63 21.64
C ILE A 131 3.23 9.63 21.61
N LEU A 132 2.89 8.34 21.56
CA LEU A 132 3.81 7.22 21.47
C LEU A 132 3.95 6.80 20.02
N CYS A 133 5.13 6.93 19.46
CA CYS A 133 5.43 6.67 18.06
C CYS A 133 6.29 5.41 17.94
N ILE A 134 5.77 4.39 17.26
CA ILE A 134 6.46 3.14 16.95
C ILE A 134 6.67 3.09 15.43
N PRO A 135 7.81 3.61 14.91
CA PRO A 135 8.10 3.59 13.49
C PRO A 135 8.39 2.16 13.02
N HIS A 136 8.25 1.92 11.74
CA HIS A 136 8.66 0.65 11.12
C HIS A 136 10.14 0.37 11.42
N SER A 137 10.45 -0.87 11.81
CA SER A 137 11.79 -1.31 12.19
C SER A 137 11.94 -2.83 12.01
N ALA A 138 13.05 -3.40 12.47
CA ALA A 138 13.17 -4.85 12.56
C ALA A 138 12.09 -5.41 13.51
N GLU A 139 11.52 -6.56 13.15
CA GLU A 139 10.37 -7.19 13.82
C GLU A 139 10.56 -7.32 15.35
N GLU A 140 11.72 -7.82 15.78
CA GLU A 140 12.04 -7.96 17.21
C GLU A 140 11.99 -6.62 17.97
N LEU A 141 12.53 -5.56 17.36
CA LEU A 141 12.53 -4.23 17.95
C LEU A 141 11.12 -3.63 17.98
N PHE A 142 10.34 -3.85 16.93
CA PHE A 142 8.96 -3.39 16.86
C PHE A 142 8.11 -4.00 17.96
N HIS A 143 8.12 -5.33 18.13
CA HIS A 143 7.37 -6.02 19.17
C HIS A 143 7.86 -5.67 20.60
N LYS A 144 9.15 -5.41 20.76
CA LYS A 144 9.67 -4.87 22.00
C LYS A 144 9.06 -3.51 22.35
N CYS A 145 8.99 -2.59 21.39
CA CYS A 145 8.37 -1.28 21.57
C CYS A 145 6.87 -1.37 21.88
N LEU A 146 6.17 -2.32 21.24
CA LEU A 146 4.77 -2.61 21.56
C LEU A 146 4.60 -3.03 23.03
N SER A 147 5.40 -4.01 23.47
CA SER A 147 5.38 -4.48 24.86
C SER A 147 5.66 -3.34 25.84
N GLU A 148 6.70 -2.53 25.56
CA GLU A 148 7.02 -1.35 26.38
C GLU A 148 5.83 -0.37 26.44
N THR A 149 5.15 -0.13 25.33
CA THR A 149 3.98 0.77 25.25
C THR A 149 2.83 0.27 26.10
N LEU A 150 2.53 -1.04 26.07
CA LEU A 150 1.46 -1.65 26.86
C LEU A 150 1.73 -1.64 28.38
N GLU A 151 3.01 -1.67 28.76
CA GLU A 151 3.43 -1.61 30.18
C GLU A 151 3.43 -0.19 30.75
N LEU A 152 3.44 0.85 29.91
CA LEU A 152 3.44 2.24 30.36
C LEU A 152 2.11 2.58 31.03
N LYS A 153 2.18 3.09 32.27
CA LYS A 153 0.98 3.65 32.90
C LYS A 153 0.47 4.85 32.13
N ASN A 154 -0.82 4.86 31.88
CA ASN A 154 -1.48 6.00 31.29
C ASN A 154 -1.89 6.98 32.41
N GLU A 155 -1.24 8.14 32.46
CA GLU A 155 -1.51 9.19 33.50
C GLU A 155 -2.29 10.38 32.90
N GLY A 156 -2.72 10.29 31.65
CA GLY A 156 -3.43 11.34 30.91
C GLY A 156 -3.91 10.86 29.54
N SER A 157 -4.17 11.78 28.64
CA SER A 157 -4.55 11.41 27.27
C SER A 157 -3.35 10.85 26.49
N ARG A 158 -3.58 9.75 25.77
CA ARG A 158 -2.56 9.02 25.04
C ARG A 158 -2.99 8.70 23.61
N ILE A 159 -2.07 8.95 22.67
CA ILE A 159 -2.17 8.52 21.27
C ILE A 159 -1.02 7.55 20.99
N VAL A 160 -1.29 6.46 20.28
CA VAL A 160 -0.27 5.52 19.80
C VAL A 160 -0.27 5.54 18.27
N MET A 161 0.91 5.67 17.66
CA MET A 161 1.09 5.66 16.20
C MET A 161 1.92 4.46 15.80
N MET A 162 1.44 3.68 14.81
CA MET A 162 2.12 2.48 14.31
C MET A 162 1.91 2.33 12.80
N HIS A 163 2.89 1.69 12.14
CA HIS A 163 2.78 1.31 10.72
C HIS A 163 2.98 -0.19 10.58
N ALA A 164 1.88 -0.94 10.52
CA ALA A 164 1.89 -2.40 10.47
C ALA A 164 0.54 -2.97 10.01
N GLY A 165 0.54 -4.18 9.44
CA GLY A 165 -0.66 -4.95 9.13
C GLY A 165 -1.31 -5.53 10.40
N LEU A 166 -2.55 -6.02 10.30
CA LEU A 166 -3.26 -6.66 11.41
C LEU A 166 -3.76 -8.04 11.00
N VAL A 167 -3.47 -9.06 11.81
CA VAL A 167 -3.97 -10.42 11.62
C VAL A 167 -5.50 -10.42 11.59
N GLY A 168 -6.07 -11.11 10.60
CA GLY A 168 -7.52 -11.32 10.50
C GLY A 168 -8.29 -10.26 9.71
N LEU A 169 -7.67 -9.15 9.33
CA LEU A 169 -8.22 -8.28 8.29
C LEU A 169 -7.94 -8.92 6.92
N GLY A 170 -8.73 -9.92 6.57
CA GLY A 170 -8.49 -10.84 5.45
C GLY A 170 -8.58 -10.26 4.03
N VAL A 171 -8.48 -8.96 3.86
CA VAL A 171 -8.66 -8.26 2.58
C VAL A 171 -7.34 -7.83 1.95
N PHE A 172 -6.25 -7.83 2.71
CA PHE A 172 -4.99 -7.24 2.25
C PHE A 172 -3.81 -8.20 2.45
N ARG A 173 -3.62 -9.10 1.49
CA ARG A 173 -2.30 -9.68 1.26
C ARG A 173 -1.53 -8.65 0.44
N THR A 174 -0.79 -7.79 1.10
CA THR A 174 0.35 -7.16 0.46
C THR A 174 1.45 -8.21 0.51
N ASP A 175 1.87 -8.74 -0.64
CA ASP A 175 3.09 -9.57 -0.75
C ASP A 175 4.34 -8.69 -0.57
N GLU A 176 4.25 -7.68 0.29
CA GLU A 176 5.33 -6.74 0.55
C GLU A 176 6.36 -7.37 1.48
N LEU A 177 7.58 -7.45 0.98
CA LEU A 177 8.72 -7.90 1.75
C LEU A 177 8.93 -6.96 2.97
N ASN A 178 8.96 -7.52 4.19
CA ASN A 178 9.12 -6.86 5.50
C ASN A 178 7.83 -6.24 6.07
N GLU A 179 6.69 -6.82 5.82
CA GLU A 179 5.46 -6.46 6.52
C GLU A 179 5.59 -6.82 8.01
N LEU A 180 5.34 -5.85 8.89
CA LEU A 180 5.15 -6.09 10.32
C LEU A 180 3.68 -6.40 10.57
N ILE A 181 3.41 -7.39 11.41
CA ILE A 181 2.04 -7.86 11.65
C ILE A 181 1.69 -7.74 13.13
N LEU A 182 0.58 -7.05 13.39
CA LEU A 182 -0.04 -6.92 14.71
C LEU A 182 -1.07 -8.02 14.93
N THR A 183 -1.20 -8.43 16.17
CA THR A 183 -2.38 -9.16 16.66
C THR A 183 -3.37 -8.17 17.32
N PRO A 184 -4.68 -8.49 17.36
CA PRO A 184 -5.65 -7.61 18.04
C PRO A 184 -5.35 -7.33 19.50
N SER A 185 -4.63 -8.22 20.19
CA SER A 185 -4.21 -8.05 21.58
C SER A 185 -3.06 -7.06 21.79
N GLU A 186 -2.34 -6.73 20.73
CA GLU A 186 -1.24 -5.75 20.75
C GLU A 186 -1.71 -4.31 20.50
N ILE A 187 -3.00 -4.11 20.25
CA ILE A 187 -3.60 -2.78 20.18
C ILE A 187 -3.85 -2.27 21.59
N ASP A 188 -3.26 -1.13 21.94
CA ASP A 188 -3.43 -0.52 23.27
C ASP A 188 -4.87 -0.06 23.50
N GLN A 189 -5.62 -0.84 24.27
CA GLN A 189 -7.01 -0.55 24.61
C GLN A 189 -7.15 0.62 25.62
N ASN A 190 -6.05 1.04 26.26
CA ASN A 190 -6.03 2.14 27.20
C ASN A 190 -5.66 3.49 26.54
N ALA A 191 -5.23 3.48 25.29
CA ALA A 191 -5.02 4.70 24.54
C ALA A 191 -6.36 5.32 24.12
N ASP A 192 -6.43 6.65 24.10
CA ASP A 192 -7.60 7.38 23.61
C ASP A 192 -7.74 7.19 22.10
N TYR A 193 -6.60 7.10 21.40
CA TYR A 193 -6.56 6.84 19.98
C TYR A 193 -5.32 6.06 19.55
N VAL A 194 -5.51 5.06 18.69
CA VAL A 194 -4.44 4.30 18.03
C VAL A 194 -4.52 4.55 16.52
N ALA A 195 -3.56 5.29 16.02
CA ALA A 195 -3.44 5.66 14.62
C ALA A 195 -2.58 4.62 13.89
N LEU A 196 -3.17 3.92 12.91
CA LEU A 196 -2.54 2.85 12.15
C LEU A 196 -2.33 3.26 10.70
N GLY A 197 -1.16 2.95 10.12
CA GLY A 197 -0.84 3.01 8.71
C GLY A 197 -0.50 1.65 8.14
N HIS A 198 -0.29 1.55 6.82
CA HIS A 198 0.02 0.38 6.02
C HIS A 198 -1.17 -0.13 5.19
N TYR A 199 -2.39 -0.18 5.73
CA TYR A 199 -3.54 -0.53 4.93
C TYR A 199 -4.12 0.69 4.22
N HIS A 200 -4.20 0.60 2.89
CA HIS A 200 -4.61 1.70 2.02
C HIS A 200 -6.12 2.01 2.04
N ASN A 201 -6.92 1.24 2.77
CA ASN A 201 -8.35 1.53 2.92
C ASN A 201 -8.67 1.95 4.33
N PHE A 202 -9.50 2.98 4.46
CA PHE A 202 -10.08 3.35 5.75
C PHE A 202 -10.73 2.11 6.40
N THR A 203 -10.29 1.77 7.61
CA THR A 203 -10.77 0.59 8.32
C THR A 203 -10.80 0.86 9.82
N GLU A 204 -11.97 0.80 10.41
CA GLU A 204 -12.12 0.80 11.87
C GLU A 204 -11.80 -0.59 12.42
N VAL A 205 -10.79 -0.67 13.29
CA VAL A 205 -10.31 -1.92 13.89
C VAL A 205 -10.97 -2.17 15.23
N THR A 206 -10.92 -1.17 16.08
CA THR A 206 -11.56 -1.16 17.41
C THR A 206 -12.26 0.18 17.65
N LYS A 207 -12.89 0.31 18.82
CA LYS A 207 -13.52 1.60 19.20
C LYS A 207 -12.51 2.76 19.27
N ASN A 208 -11.21 2.51 19.41
CA ASN A 208 -10.16 3.51 19.53
C ASN A 208 -9.05 3.38 18.49
N ALA A 209 -9.07 2.36 17.62
CA ALA A 209 -8.03 2.13 16.63
C ALA A 209 -8.60 2.10 15.20
N CYS A 210 -7.94 2.76 14.26
CA CYS A 210 -8.26 2.67 12.84
C CYS A 210 -7.07 2.96 11.93
N TYR A 211 -7.15 2.43 10.71
CA TYR A 211 -6.35 2.79 9.55
C TYR A 211 -7.01 3.96 8.83
N SER A 212 -6.27 5.00 8.53
CA SER A 212 -6.80 6.13 7.75
C SER A 212 -6.96 5.79 6.27
N GLY A 213 -6.20 4.84 5.80
CA GLY A 213 -6.05 4.56 4.38
C GLY A 213 -5.11 5.55 3.67
N SER A 214 -4.84 5.28 2.40
CA SER A 214 -4.01 6.14 1.55
C SER A 214 -4.78 7.35 1.01
N THR A 215 -4.05 8.38 0.59
CA THR A 215 -4.65 9.61 0.03
C THR A 215 -4.95 9.48 -1.46
N GLU A 216 -4.35 8.52 -2.16
CA GLU A 216 -4.61 8.21 -3.57
C GLU A 216 -4.63 6.67 -3.75
N ARG A 217 -5.24 6.16 -4.82
CA ARG A 217 -5.26 4.73 -5.15
C ARG A 217 -3.91 4.29 -5.72
N LEU A 218 -3.34 3.22 -5.19
CA LEU A 218 -2.10 2.65 -5.71
C LEU A 218 -2.36 1.59 -6.78
N SER A 219 -3.42 0.82 -6.63
CA SER A 219 -3.70 -0.31 -7.51
C SER A 219 -5.18 -0.39 -7.91
N ILE A 220 -5.45 -1.15 -8.98
CA ILE A 220 -6.80 -1.32 -9.52
C ILE A 220 -7.72 -2.10 -8.56
N VAL A 221 -7.19 -2.86 -7.61
CA VAL A 221 -8.01 -3.54 -6.59
C VAL A 221 -8.67 -2.54 -5.64
N GLU A 222 -8.16 -1.31 -5.58
CA GLU A 222 -8.69 -0.21 -4.80
C GLU A 222 -9.71 0.66 -5.57
N ALA A 223 -10.12 0.24 -6.79
CA ALA A 223 -10.99 1.02 -7.67
C ALA A 223 -12.26 1.52 -6.97
N ASN A 224 -12.85 0.70 -6.11
CA ASN A 224 -14.09 1.00 -5.38
C ASN A 224 -13.87 1.60 -3.99
N SER A 225 -12.61 1.86 -3.59
CA SER A 225 -12.28 2.41 -2.28
C SER A 225 -12.26 3.93 -2.32
N GLU A 226 -12.88 4.57 -1.33
CA GLU A 226 -12.68 5.98 -1.08
C GLU A 226 -11.30 6.21 -0.45
N LYS A 227 -10.63 7.28 -0.83
CA LYS A 227 -9.33 7.69 -0.34
C LYS A 227 -9.44 9.01 0.39
N GLY A 228 -8.63 9.20 1.44
CA GLY A 228 -8.75 10.39 2.24
C GLY A 228 -8.00 10.31 3.56
N PHE A 229 -8.57 10.91 4.59
CA PHE A 229 -8.00 10.98 5.93
C PHE A 229 -9.11 11.06 6.99
N ILE A 230 -8.75 10.99 8.27
CA ILE A 230 -9.71 11.00 9.37
C ILE A 230 -9.59 12.32 10.14
N ASP A 231 -10.72 12.97 10.37
CA ASP A 231 -10.92 14.11 11.27
C ASP A 231 -11.46 13.58 12.62
N ILE A 232 -10.74 13.86 13.69
CA ILE A 232 -10.98 13.27 15.01
C ILE A 232 -11.11 14.38 16.05
N ASP A 233 -12.17 14.33 16.80
CA ASP A 233 -12.31 15.07 18.05
C ASP A 233 -11.96 14.12 19.22
N LEU A 234 -10.77 14.31 19.77
CA LEU A 234 -10.23 13.41 20.83
C LEU A 234 -11.07 13.44 22.09
N ASP A 235 -11.64 14.58 22.46
CA ASP A 235 -12.42 14.75 23.69
C ASP A 235 -13.74 13.99 23.63
N SER A 236 -14.38 13.97 22.49
CA SER A 236 -15.65 13.25 22.27
C SER A 236 -15.46 11.85 21.69
N GLY A 237 -14.26 11.52 21.21
CA GLY A 237 -13.99 10.28 20.46
C GLY A 237 -14.65 10.20 19.10
N LYS A 238 -15.27 11.29 18.60
CA LYS A 238 -15.91 11.31 17.30
C LYS A 238 -14.88 11.32 16.18
N ARG A 239 -15.10 10.48 15.18
CA ARG A 239 -14.28 10.34 13.98
C ARG A 239 -15.12 10.54 12.73
N ARG A 240 -14.55 11.20 11.75
CA ARG A 240 -15.19 11.42 10.45
C ARG A 240 -14.15 11.20 9.34
N PHE A 241 -14.42 10.29 8.43
CA PHE A 241 -13.62 10.15 7.22
C PHE A 241 -13.89 11.32 6.28
N ILE A 242 -12.83 11.94 5.77
CA ILE A 242 -12.86 13.05 4.83
C ILE A 242 -12.33 12.53 3.49
N PRO A 243 -13.19 12.31 2.49
CA PRO A 243 -12.74 11.82 1.20
C PRO A 243 -11.99 12.90 0.42
N LEU A 244 -10.94 12.50 -0.26
CA LEU A 244 -10.17 13.31 -1.20
C LEU A 244 -10.51 12.91 -2.64
N PRO A 245 -10.63 13.86 -3.57
CA PRO A 245 -10.75 13.57 -4.99
C PRO A 245 -9.48 12.87 -5.49
N THR A 246 -9.65 11.73 -6.13
CA THR A 246 -8.58 10.89 -6.63
C THR A 246 -8.81 10.51 -8.09
N ARG A 247 -7.76 10.02 -8.77
CA ARG A 247 -7.91 9.52 -10.13
C ARG A 247 -8.85 8.30 -10.15
N ARG A 248 -9.78 8.29 -11.10
CA ARG A 248 -10.68 7.15 -11.28
C ARG A 248 -9.89 5.91 -11.71
N MET A 249 -10.17 4.81 -11.05
CA MET A 249 -9.77 3.47 -11.47
C MET A 249 -11.04 2.67 -11.76
N ILE A 250 -11.07 1.96 -12.88
CA ILE A 250 -12.23 1.22 -13.35
C ILE A 250 -11.81 -0.21 -13.61
N ASP A 251 -12.30 -1.13 -12.80
CA ASP A 251 -12.20 -2.57 -13.06
C ASP A 251 -13.50 -3.02 -13.74
N ILE A 252 -13.45 -3.11 -15.06
CA ILE A 252 -14.63 -3.50 -15.86
C ILE A 252 -14.99 -4.95 -15.53
N THR A 253 -16.27 -5.21 -15.32
CA THR A 253 -16.79 -6.56 -15.05
C THR A 253 -16.20 -7.56 -16.05
N PRO A 254 -15.65 -8.70 -15.59
CA PRO A 254 -15.03 -9.67 -16.47
C PRO A 254 -15.96 -10.17 -17.55
N LEU A 255 -15.48 -10.19 -18.79
CA LEU A 255 -16.20 -10.73 -19.95
C LEU A 255 -15.96 -12.23 -20.07
N GLU A 256 -17.04 -13.00 -20.07
CA GLU A 256 -17.00 -14.45 -20.34
C GLU A 256 -17.10 -14.68 -21.86
N LEU A 257 -16.04 -15.25 -22.46
CA LEU A 257 -15.87 -15.37 -23.91
C LEU A 257 -15.71 -16.84 -24.35
N HIS A 258 -16.56 -17.71 -23.84
CA HIS A 258 -16.55 -19.14 -24.16
C HIS A 258 -16.83 -19.42 -25.64
N GLY A 259 -15.86 -19.99 -26.35
CA GLY A 259 -16.03 -20.40 -27.74
C GLY A 259 -16.13 -19.23 -28.74
N GLU A 260 -15.97 -17.99 -28.29
CA GLU A 260 -16.03 -16.81 -29.16
C GLU A 260 -14.85 -16.76 -30.13
N ASN A 261 -15.13 -16.33 -31.35
CA ASN A 261 -14.07 -16.03 -32.31
C ASN A 261 -13.48 -14.61 -32.06
N ALA A 262 -12.36 -14.30 -32.74
CA ALA A 262 -11.67 -13.03 -32.53
C ALA A 262 -12.54 -11.80 -32.90
N SER A 263 -13.45 -11.90 -33.84
CA SER A 263 -14.32 -10.79 -34.27
C SER A 263 -15.40 -10.49 -33.23
N THR A 264 -16.08 -11.52 -32.73
CA THR A 264 -17.10 -11.37 -31.69
C THR A 264 -16.50 -10.94 -30.36
N ALA A 265 -15.36 -11.52 -29.95
CA ALA A 265 -14.61 -11.09 -28.76
C ALA A 265 -14.18 -9.61 -28.85
N LYS A 266 -13.65 -9.18 -30.00
CA LYS A 266 -13.32 -7.77 -30.22
C LYS A 266 -14.54 -6.87 -30.09
N SER A 267 -15.68 -7.24 -30.68
CA SER A 267 -16.91 -6.43 -30.62
C SER A 267 -17.43 -6.30 -29.19
N ALA A 268 -17.38 -7.38 -28.38
CA ALA A 268 -17.76 -7.36 -26.99
C ALA A 268 -16.82 -6.45 -26.16
N ILE A 269 -15.51 -6.57 -26.36
CA ILE A 269 -14.52 -5.70 -25.67
C ILE A 269 -14.75 -4.23 -26.01
N LEU A 270 -14.96 -3.90 -27.29
CA LEU A 270 -15.20 -2.52 -27.73
C LEU A 270 -16.51 -1.96 -27.16
N HIS A 271 -17.56 -2.78 -27.09
CA HIS A 271 -18.84 -2.41 -26.51
C HIS A 271 -18.70 -1.99 -25.04
N GLU A 272 -18.00 -2.81 -24.24
CA GLU A 272 -17.77 -2.50 -22.82
C GLU A 272 -16.89 -1.25 -22.64
N LEU A 273 -15.85 -1.08 -23.48
CA LEU A 273 -15.02 0.13 -23.43
C LEU A 273 -15.78 1.40 -23.82
N GLU A 274 -16.75 1.28 -24.75
CA GLU A 274 -17.58 2.40 -25.15
C GLU A 274 -18.61 2.78 -24.07
N ALA A 275 -19.17 1.77 -23.39
CA ALA A 275 -20.13 1.97 -22.33
C ALA A 275 -19.49 2.55 -21.05
N ALA A 276 -18.20 2.29 -20.82
CA ALA A 276 -17.48 2.80 -19.65
C ALA A 276 -16.95 4.22 -19.87
N GLU A 277 -17.06 5.06 -18.86
CA GLU A 277 -16.49 6.43 -18.85
C GLU A 277 -15.00 6.42 -18.59
N ILE A 278 -14.21 5.94 -19.55
CA ILE A 278 -12.76 5.68 -19.40
C ILE A 278 -11.86 6.93 -19.50
N ASP A 279 -12.40 8.08 -19.86
CA ASP A 279 -11.59 9.29 -20.11
C ASP A 279 -10.73 9.67 -18.89
N GLY A 280 -9.40 9.66 -19.09
CA GLY A 280 -8.41 9.96 -18.07
C GLY A 280 -8.35 8.95 -16.91
N ALA A 281 -9.13 7.86 -16.93
CA ALA A 281 -9.12 6.83 -15.92
C ALA A 281 -7.99 5.80 -16.13
N ILE A 282 -7.66 5.05 -15.09
CA ILE A 282 -6.90 3.80 -15.18
C ILE A 282 -7.92 2.67 -15.29
N VAL A 283 -7.82 1.85 -16.34
CA VAL A 283 -8.85 0.88 -16.68
C VAL A 283 -8.24 -0.50 -16.80
N ARG A 284 -8.84 -1.47 -16.11
CA ARG A 284 -8.59 -2.90 -16.34
C ARG A 284 -9.86 -3.56 -16.86
N MET A 285 -9.70 -4.41 -17.85
CA MET A 285 -10.72 -5.30 -18.35
C MET A 285 -10.17 -6.73 -18.34
N THR A 286 -10.95 -7.68 -17.83
CA THR A 286 -10.58 -9.09 -17.82
C THR A 286 -11.43 -9.85 -18.83
N ALA A 287 -10.80 -10.50 -19.81
CA ALA A 287 -11.42 -11.41 -20.75
C ALA A 287 -11.15 -12.85 -20.29
N LYS A 288 -12.21 -13.57 -19.90
CA LYS A 288 -12.13 -14.95 -19.41
C LYS A 288 -12.48 -15.94 -20.51
N ASN A 289 -11.82 -17.09 -20.48
CA ASN A 289 -12.14 -18.24 -21.32
C ASN A 289 -12.04 -17.98 -22.84
N LEU A 290 -11.24 -16.98 -23.24
CA LEU A 290 -11.02 -16.68 -24.66
C LEU A 290 -10.17 -17.78 -25.31
N PRO A 291 -10.67 -18.45 -26.40
CA PRO A 291 -9.91 -19.48 -27.11
C PRO A 291 -8.56 -18.97 -27.60
N ARG A 292 -7.52 -19.81 -27.54
CA ARG A 292 -6.15 -19.45 -27.97
C ARG A 292 -6.08 -18.90 -29.40
N GLU A 293 -6.86 -19.48 -30.30
CA GLU A 293 -6.92 -19.03 -31.71
C GLU A 293 -7.53 -17.62 -31.79
N ALA A 294 -8.63 -17.37 -31.08
CA ALA A 294 -9.27 -16.07 -31.03
C ALA A 294 -8.34 -15.01 -30.43
N GLN A 295 -7.61 -15.36 -29.37
CA GLN A 295 -6.64 -14.46 -28.74
C GLN A 295 -5.52 -14.05 -29.71
N ARG A 296 -4.96 -15.02 -30.48
CA ARG A 296 -3.89 -14.73 -31.48
C ARG A 296 -4.35 -13.82 -32.60
N ASN A 297 -5.62 -13.92 -32.99
CA ASN A 297 -6.23 -13.17 -34.05
C ASN A 297 -6.97 -11.91 -33.58
N LEU A 298 -6.92 -11.58 -32.28
CA LEU A 298 -7.58 -10.41 -31.73
C LEU A 298 -6.89 -9.13 -32.24
N ASP A 299 -7.65 -8.25 -32.87
CA ASP A 299 -7.13 -6.97 -33.36
C ASP A 299 -6.94 -5.97 -32.19
N MET A 300 -5.79 -6.05 -31.59
CA MET A 300 -5.39 -5.16 -30.49
C MET A 300 -5.22 -3.70 -30.92
N THR A 301 -5.05 -3.42 -32.22
CA THR A 301 -4.84 -2.05 -32.73
C THR A 301 -6.08 -1.20 -32.50
N ILE A 302 -7.24 -1.74 -32.86
CA ILE A 302 -8.53 -1.06 -32.72
C ILE A 302 -8.88 -0.90 -31.23
N ILE A 303 -8.67 -1.95 -30.42
CA ILE A 303 -8.91 -1.92 -28.98
C ILE A 303 -8.05 -0.82 -28.32
N ARG A 304 -6.74 -0.81 -28.60
CA ARG A 304 -5.83 0.22 -28.07
C ARG A 304 -6.21 1.62 -28.53
N LYS A 305 -6.66 1.79 -29.76
CA LYS A 305 -7.10 3.09 -30.28
C LYS A 305 -8.31 3.62 -29.50
N MET A 306 -9.30 2.79 -29.19
CA MET A 306 -10.45 3.18 -28.39
C MET A 306 -10.03 3.50 -26.95
N ALA A 307 -9.16 2.69 -26.37
CA ALA A 307 -8.65 2.85 -25.02
C ALA A 307 -7.68 4.04 -24.85
N GLN A 308 -7.24 4.72 -25.93
CA GLN A 308 -6.33 5.90 -25.84
C GLN A 308 -6.88 7.06 -25.01
N ARG A 309 -8.21 7.11 -24.80
CA ARG A 309 -8.85 8.10 -23.92
C ARG A 309 -8.52 7.87 -22.43
N ALA A 310 -8.22 6.63 -22.04
CA ALA A 310 -7.78 6.30 -20.70
C ALA A 310 -6.34 6.76 -20.47
N LEU A 311 -6.01 7.03 -19.21
CA LEU A 311 -4.61 7.23 -18.81
C LEU A 311 -3.80 5.97 -19.04
N HIS A 312 -4.35 4.84 -18.61
CA HIS A 312 -3.81 3.50 -18.81
C HIS A 312 -4.92 2.50 -19.06
N PHE A 313 -4.67 1.52 -19.92
CA PHE A 313 -5.58 0.42 -20.18
C PHE A 313 -4.84 -0.91 -20.17
N GLU A 314 -5.32 -1.83 -19.35
CA GLU A 314 -4.86 -3.20 -19.29
C GLU A 314 -5.97 -4.16 -19.72
N LEU A 315 -5.69 -5.01 -20.71
CA LEU A 315 -6.53 -6.15 -21.05
C LEU A 315 -5.88 -7.43 -20.51
N LYS A 316 -6.43 -7.95 -19.42
CA LYS A 316 -6.03 -9.23 -18.82
C LYS A 316 -6.81 -10.35 -19.49
N ILE A 317 -6.12 -11.41 -19.92
CA ILE A 317 -6.76 -12.60 -20.49
C ILE A 317 -6.53 -13.77 -19.54
N GLU A 318 -7.61 -14.29 -18.95
CA GLU A 318 -7.60 -15.45 -18.07
C GLU A 318 -8.12 -16.68 -18.81
N ARG A 319 -7.43 -17.81 -18.67
CA ARG A 319 -7.77 -19.08 -19.30
C ARG A 319 -8.31 -20.07 -18.27
N GLU A 320 -9.24 -20.92 -18.69
CA GLU A 320 -9.83 -21.95 -17.87
C GLU A 320 -8.80 -22.92 -17.28
N GLU A 321 -7.74 -23.25 -18.07
CA GLU A 321 -6.64 -24.14 -17.66
C GLU A 321 -5.76 -23.52 -16.56
N GLU A 322 -5.61 -22.19 -16.51
CA GLU A 322 -4.79 -21.52 -15.51
C GLU A 322 -5.48 -21.48 -14.14
N GLU A 323 -6.80 -21.35 -14.09
CA GLU A 323 -7.55 -21.47 -12.82
C GLU A 323 -7.47 -22.86 -12.21
N GLN A 324 -7.51 -23.92 -13.03
CA GLN A 324 -7.39 -25.30 -12.52
C GLN A 324 -5.98 -25.60 -12.02
N VAL A 325 -4.95 -25.09 -12.68
CA VAL A 325 -3.55 -25.26 -12.25
C VAL A 325 -3.29 -24.46 -10.97
N LEU A 326 -3.78 -23.24 -10.86
CA LEU A 326 -3.64 -22.44 -9.63
C LEU A 326 -4.45 -23.03 -8.45
N ARG A 327 -5.68 -23.47 -8.68
CA ARG A 327 -6.49 -24.14 -7.64
C ARG A 327 -5.91 -25.50 -7.24
N SER A 328 -5.30 -26.25 -8.16
CA SER A 328 -4.62 -27.51 -7.84
C SER A 328 -3.25 -27.28 -7.17
N ALA A 329 -2.55 -26.19 -7.49
CA ALA A 329 -1.28 -25.81 -6.85
C ALA A 329 -1.48 -25.27 -5.43
N SER A 330 -2.57 -24.50 -5.19
CA SER A 330 -2.88 -23.97 -3.84
C SER A 330 -3.36 -25.03 -2.85
N SER A 331 -3.74 -26.21 -3.30
CA SER A 331 -4.31 -27.25 -2.43
C SER A 331 -3.32 -28.27 -1.88
N ARG A 332 -2.07 -28.28 -2.30
CA ARG A 332 -1.02 -29.21 -1.80
C ARG A 332 0.38 -28.65 -2.02
N PHE A 333 0.81 -27.74 -1.19
CA PHE A 333 2.25 -27.60 -0.98
C PHE A 333 2.68 -28.73 -0.04
N GLY A 334 3.37 -29.72 -0.59
CA GLY A 334 4.14 -30.69 0.19
C GLY A 334 5.33 -30.00 0.87
N SER A 335 6.12 -30.75 1.61
CA SER A 335 7.39 -30.23 2.11
C SER A 335 8.26 -29.75 0.94
N LEU A 336 9.16 -28.79 1.20
CA LEU A 336 10.09 -28.28 0.17
C LEU A 336 10.87 -29.41 -0.50
N GLU A 337 11.13 -30.48 0.24
CA GLU A 337 11.76 -31.71 -0.24
C GLU A 337 10.89 -32.49 -1.23
N GLU A 338 9.59 -32.62 -0.95
CA GLU A 338 8.63 -33.28 -1.84
C GLU A 338 8.45 -32.52 -3.16
N GLU A 339 8.38 -31.20 -3.10
CA GLU A 339 8.31 -30.34 -4.28
C GLU A 339 9.57 -30.42 -5.13
N PHE A 340 10.75 -30.44 -4.48
CA PHE A 340 12.03 -30.61 -5.19
C PHE A 340 12.13 -31.98 -5.86
N ARG A 341 11.73 -33.05 -5.20
CA ARG A 341 11.65 -34.41 -5.81
C ARG A 341 10.71 -34.44 -7.00
N GLY A 342 9.54 -33.80 -6.88
CA GLY A 342 8.58 -33.66 -7.97
C GLY A 342 9.14 -32.89 -9.16
N PHE A 343 9.91 -31.82 -8.90
CA PHE A 343 10.62 -31.06 -9.94
C PHE A 343 11.68 -31.90 -10.64
N LEU A 344 12.52 -32.62 -9.90
CA LEU A 344 13.55 -33.51 -10.46
C LEU A 344 12.94 -34.62 -11.32
N ALA A 345 11.84 -35.19 -10.89
CA ALA A 345 11.16 -36.26 -11.66
C ALA A 345 10.70 -35.77 -13.04
N ARG A 346 10.22 -34.51 -13.12
CA ARG A 346 9.75 -33.88 -14.37
C ARG A 346 10.86 -33.25 -15.21
N SER A 347 12.10 -33.14 -14.69
CA SER A 347 13.21 -32.55 -15.41
C SER A 347 13.74 -33.46 -16.52
N SER A 348 14.32 -32.88 -17.56
CA SER A 348 14.98 -33.60 -18.67
C SER A 348 16.39 -34.12 -18.34
N LEU A 349 16.81 -34.09 -17.08
CA LEU A 349 18.11 -34.57 -16.63
C LEU A 349 18.19 -36.11 -16.71
N ASN A 350 19.40 -36.61 -16.94
CA ASN A 350 19.63 -38.05 -16.90
C ASN A 350 19.55 -38.59 -15.46
N GLU A 351 19.26 -39.89 -15.32
CA GLU A 351 19.04 -40.54 -14.02
C GLU A 351 20.23 -40.43 -13.05
N LYS A 352 21.44 -40.34 -13.56
CA LYS A 352 22.67 -40.21 -12.73
C LYS A 352 22.73 -38.83 -12.08
N ASP A 353 22.39 -37.80 -12.83
CA ASP A 353 22.40 -36.42 -12.32
C ASP A 353 21.21 -36.15 -11.39
N LYS A 354 20.03 -36.74 -11.68
CA LYS A 354 18.86 -36.70 -10.77
C LYS A 354 19.19 -37.24 -9.39
N LYS A 355 19.78 -38.46 -9.33
CA LYS A 355 20.18 -39.08 -8.06
C LYS A 355 21.22 -38.28 -7.30
N ARG A 356 22.17 -37.66 -8.03
CA ARG A 356 23.19 -36.82 -7.41
C ARG A 356 22.60 -35.55 -6.79
N LEU A 357 21.67 -34.88 -7.51
CA LEU A 357 21.00 -33.67 -7.01
C LEU A 357 20.06 -33.99 -5.85
N GLU A 358 19.34 -35.11 -5.90
CA GLU A 358 18.49 -35.56 -4.81
C GLU A 358 19.27 -35.79 -3.52
N LYS A 359 20.46 -36.43 -3.61
CA LYS A 359 21.33 -36.62 -2.45
C LYS A 359 21.83 -35.32 -1.85
N ILE A 360 22.30 -34.37 -2.67
CA ILE A 360 22.76 -33.05 -2.21
C ILE A 360 21.62 -32.26 -1.54
N ALA A 361 20.44 -32.30 -2.13
CA ALA A 361 19.27 -31.61 -1.58
C ALA A 361 18.81 -32.19 -0.25
N SER A 362 18.81 -33.52 -0.10
CA SER A 362 18.45 -34.17 1.18
C SER A 362 19.42 -33.81 2.31
N GLU A 363 20.73 -33.71 2.01
CA GLU A 363 21.73 -33.24 2.96
C GLU A 363 21.46 -31.78 3.37
N PHE A 364 21.13 -30.90 2.43
CA PHE A 364 20.83 -29.49 2.66
C PHE A 364 19.51 -29.26 3.45
N PHE A 365 18.48 -30.08 3.20
CA PHE A 365 17.21 -29.97 3.94
C PHE A 365 17.34 -30.49 5.37
N ALA A 366 18.17 -31.53 5.62
CA ALA A 366 18.42 -32.07 6.95
C ALA A 366 19.17 -31.07 7.87
N GLU A 367 20.07 -30.24 7.32
CA GLU A 367 20.80 -29.20 8.08
C GLU A 367 19.94 -28.02 8.53
N ARG A 368 18.69 -27.89 8.04
CA ARG A 368 17.78 -26.79 8.40
C ARG A 368 16.68 -27.17 9.38
N GLU A 369 16.57 -28.41 9.78
CA GLU A 369 15.63 -28.89 10.81
C GLU A 369 16.27 -28.94 12.22
N GLU A 370 17.57 -28.59 12.36
CA GLU A 370 18.22 -28.32 13.64
C GLU A 370 18.29 -26.78 13.89
#